data_4225415519537e737702939f0018ec2c
#
_entry.id   4225415519537e737702939f0018ec2c
#
_cell.length_a   1.000
_cell.length_b   1.000
_cell.length_c   1.000
_cell.angle_alpha   90.00
_cell.angle_beta   90.00
_cell.angle_gamma   90.00
#
_symmetry.space_group_name_H-M   'P 1'
#
loop_
_entity.id
_entity.type
_entity.pdbx_description
1 polymer ?
#
loop_
_entity_poly.entity_id
_entity_poly.type
_entity_poly.pdbx_seq_one_letter_code
_entity_poly.pdbx_strand_id
1 'polypeptide(L)'
;MRKEFYRDFKELRKDFRLLIFVGVLFSFAMAISSSFVNVYLWKQTKEWVIMAYYQGIIYFTQMLSFIIGGFLSSYFDRKWLLRFGITLLILFYILVLVLAETANQHLILLGVLLGGGLGLFWLSYNVLTFEITEPNTRKVFNGWFGALTSLSGMFGPLLSGWFIKMFQTAGYLYAFSISLILFLIAVSCSHFFIRKGYKKKFELTKLWVKQHTGRTWRKLSVGFFLQGLREGVYSFAIIIYIFVLTQNEWTIGTYSFFQALCSFITYYLVGNKLKKHHFKQAIFIGGMLLSLAIFLIIFQTKVSYLYLYALLISIGYPLVLIPFLSLTYDIIGKEKDGATHRVEYLVSRDFLVNFGRLSSVLIFILFLS
;
A
#
# COMPACT_ATOMS: atom_id res chain seq x y z
N MET A 1 -21.57 10.09 -19.40
CA MET A 1 -20.61 9.73 -18.32
C MET A 1 -21.18 8.70 -17.33
N ARG A 2 -22.29 8.96 -16.59
CA ARG A 2 -22.81 7.99 -15.59
C ARG A 2 -23.34 6.68 -16.21
N LYS A 3 -24.09 6.75 -17.32
CA LYS A 3 -24.64 5.58 -18.02
C LYS A 3 -23.56 4.74 -18.75
N GLU A 4 -22.52 5.39 -19.30
CA GLU A 4 -21.40 4.72 -19.94
C GLU A 4 -20.54 3.97 -18.93
N PHE A 5 -20.27 4.59 -17.75
CA PHE A 5 -19.51 3.97 -16.68
C PHE A 5 -20.17 2.68 -16.15
N TYR A 6 -21.51 2.68 -15.98
CA TYR A 6 -22.26 1.49 -15.57
C TYR A 6 -22.33 0.40 -16.65
N ARG A 7 -22.44 0.80 -17.92
CA ARG A 7 -22.45 -0.15 -19.03
C ARG A 7 -21.13 -0.86 -19.16
N ASP A 8 -20.01 -0.13 -19.09
CA ASP A 8 -18.66 -0.68 -19.19
C ASP A 8 -18.39 -1.71 -18.09
N PHE A 9 -18.83 -1.46 -16.85
CA PHE A 9 -18.69 -2.43 -15.76
C PHE A 9 -19.50 -3.73 -16.01
N LYS A 10 -20.67 -3.63 -16.59
CA LYS A 10 -21.55 -4.78 -16.85
C LYS A 10 -21.02 -5.69 -17.97
N GLU A 11 -20.33 -5.12 -18.93
CA GLU A 11 -19.73 -5.84 -20.08
C GLU A 11 -18.36 -6.45 -19.77
N LEU A 12 -17.76 -6.17 -18.62
CA LEU A 12 -16.45 -6.68 -18.23
C LEU A 12 -16.45 -8.20 -17.99
N ARG A 13 -15.33 -8.85 -18.38
CA ARG A 13 -15.12 -10.28 -18.16
C ARG A 13 -15.21 -10.65 -16.68
N LYS A 14 -15.67 -11.86 -16.38
CA LYS A 14 -15.82 -12.39 -15.00
C LYS A 14 -14.56 -12.20 -14.15
N ASP A 15 -13.38 -12.54 -14.70
CA ASP A 15 -12.09 -12.41 -13.99
C ASP A 15 -11.73 -10.97 -13.63
N PHE A 16 -12.13 -10.00 -14.46
CA PHE A 16 -11.93 -8.57 -14.19
C PHE A 16 -12.73 -8.12 -12.95
N ARG A 17 -14.03 -8.45 -12.91
CA ARG A 17 -14.89 -8.11 -11.76
C ARG A 17 -14.42 -8.80 -10.48
N LEU A 18 -14.00 -10.06 -10.60
CA LEU A 18 -13.50 -10.86 -9.50
C LEU A 18 -12.19 -10.30 -8.94
N LEU A 19 -11.28 -9.83 -9.82
CA LEU A 19 -10.03 -9.22 -9.38
C LEU A 19 -10.27 -7.89 -8.63
N ILE A 20 -11.19 -7.04 -9.12
CA ILE A 20 -11.61 -5.84 -8.38
C ILE A 20 -12.18 -6.25 -7.02
N PHE A 21 -13.07 -7.23 -6.96
CA PHE A 21 -13.71 -7.64 -5.72
C PHE A 21 -12.71 -8.17 -4.69
N VAL A 22 -11.80 -9.06 -5.11
CA VAL A 22 -10.70 -9.56 -4.23
C VAL A 22 -9.81 -8.42 -3.76
N GLY A 23 -9.45 -7.48 -4.64
CA GLY A 23 -8.63 -6.33 -4.28
C GLY A 23 -9.33 -5.37 -3.32
N VAL A 24 -10.64 -5.19 -3.44
CA VAL A 24 -11.44 -4.35 -2.53
C VAL A 24 -11.58 -5.03 -1.15
N LEU A 25 -11.86 -6.33 -1.11
CA LEU A 25 -11.89 -7.08 0.15
C LEU A 25 -10.55 -6.99 0.88
N PHE A 26 -9.44 -7.18 0.15
CA PHE A 26 -8.10 -7.01 0.69
C PHE A 26 -7.89 -5.58 1.24
N SER A 27 -8.20 -4.56 0.45
CA SER A 27 -8.00 -3.16 0.83
C SER A 27 -8.87 -2.77 2.04
N PHE A 28 -10.09 -3.28 2.12
CA PHE A 28 -10.98 -3.01 3.26
C PHE A 28 -10.50 -3.74 4.52
N ALA A 29 -10.07 -5.01 4.41
CA ALA A 29 -9.46 -5.75 5.51
C ALA A 29 -8.23 -5.00 6.07
N MET A 30 -7.34 -4.56 5.19
CA MET A 30 -6.17 -3.77 5.58
C MET A 30 -6.54 -2.42 6.19
N ALA A 31 -7.53 -1.72 5.63
CA ALA A 31 -7.96 -0.41 6.12
C ALA A 31 -8.56 -0.49 7.55
N ILE A 32 -9.31 -1.56 7.85
CA ILE A 32 -9.86 -1.80 9.20
C ILE A 32 -8.74 -1.99 10.23
N SER A 33 -7.66 -2.70 9.87
CA SER A 33 -6.75 -3.24 10.88
C SER A 33 -5.36 -2.62 10.90
N SER A 34 -4.78 -2.19 9.77
CA SER A 34 -3.37 -1.82 9.68
C SER A 34 -2.93 -0.72 10.65
N SER A 35 -3.72 0.35 10.77
CA SER A 35 -3.43 1.45 11.69
C SER A 35 -3.52 1.00 13.15
N PHE A 36 -4.50 0.15 13.46
CA PHE A 36 -4.78 -0.27 14.82
C PHE A 36 -3.89 -1.41 15.30
N VAL A 37 -3.32 -2.24 14.41
CA VAL A 37 -2.24 -3.18 14.78
C VAL A 37 -1.03 -2.41 15.31
N ASN A 38 -0.62 -1.33 14.65
CA ASN A 38 0.49 -0.51 15.13
C ASN A 38 0.20 0.09 16.52
N VAL A 39 -1.01 0.59 16.76
CA VAL A 39 -1.42 1.12 18.07
C VAL A 39 -1.51 0.02 19.13
N TYR A 40 -2.05 -1.14 18.75
CA TYR A 40 -2.16 -2.29 19.65
C TYR A 40 -0.79 -2.78 20.13
N LEU A 41 0.19 -2.91 19.22
CA LEU A 41 1.56 -3.28 19.55
C LEU A 41 2.27 -2.15 20.32
N TRP A 42 2.02 -0.90 19.97
CA TRP A 42 2.53 0.25 20.72
C TRP A 42 2.08 0.26 22.19
N LYS A 43 0.82 -0.05 22.46
CA LYS A 43 0.32 -0.12 23.84
C LYS A 43 1.08 -1.14 24.70
N GLN A 44 1.61 -2.20 24.08
CA GLN A 44 2.37 -3.26 24.76
C GLN A 44 3.83 -2.91 24.93
N THR A 45 4.45 -2.24 23.95
CA THR A 45 5.89 -1.95 23.93
C THR A 45 6.21 -0.58 24.51
N LYS A 46 5.42 0.44 24.15
CA LYS A 46 5.64 1.87 24.46
C LYS A 46 7.02 2.41 24.04
N GLU A 47 7.70 1.72 23.12
CA GLU A 47 9.04 2.04 22.65
C GLU A 47 9.08 2.24 21.14
N TRP A 48 9.55 3.43 20.71
CA TRP A 48 9.67 3.78 19.30
C TRP A 48 10.65 2.89 18.53
N VAL A 49 11.76 2.51 19.20
CA VAL A 49 12.80 1.66 18.60
C VAL A 49 12.25 0.28 18.27
N ILE A 50 11.47 -0.32 19.16
CA ILE A 50 10.85 -1.64 18.95
C ILE A 50 9.85 -1.58 17.79
N MET A 51 9.03 -0.54 17.73
CA MET A 51 8.09 -0.35 16.62
C MET A 51 8.81 -0.11 15.29
N ALA A 52 9.94 0.59 15.31
CA ALA A 52 10.77 0.78 14.14
C ALA A 52 11.41 -0.54 13.66
N TYR A 53 11.92 -1.37 14.57
CA TYR A 53 12.40 -2.72 14.23
C TYR A 53 11.30 -3.59 13.59
N TYR A 54 10.12 -3.61 14.19
CA TYR A 54 8.96 -4.32 13.62
C TYR A 54 8.65 -3.87 12.19
N GLN A 55 8.61 -2.57 11.97
CA GLN A 55 8.34 -2.01 10.65
C GLN A 55 9.47 -2.29 9.65
N GLY A 56 10.72 -2.26 10.12
CA GLY A 56 11.90 -2.64 9.34
C GLY A 56 11.83 -4.08 8.85
N ILE A 57 11.41 -5.01 9.71
CA ILE A 57 11.19 -6.42 9.36
C ILE A 57 10.12 -6.56 8.28
N ILE A 58 9.01 -5.83 8.39
CA ILE A 58 7.95 -5.82 7.37
C ILE A 58 8.51 -5.38 6.01
N TYR A 59 9.23 -4.27 5.94
CA TYR A 59 9.76 -3.76 4.67
C TYR A 59 10.84 -4.66 4.10
N PHE A 60 11.72 -5.20 4.93
CA PHE A 60 12.74 -6.15 4.50
C PHE A 60 12.11 -7.42 3.91
N THR A 61 11.14 -8.00 4.62
CA THR A 61 10.45 -9.21 4.18
C THR A 61 9.60 -8.94 2.94
N GLN A 62 8.93 -7.79 2.86
CA GLN A 62 8.17 -7.39 1.70
C GLN A 62 9.08 -7.26 0.46
N MET A 63 10.25 -6.62 0.61
CA MET A 63 11.26 -6.50 -0.44
C MET A 63 11.73 -7.87 -0.94
N LEU A 64 12.06 -8.80 -0.03
CA LEU A 64 12.44 -10.17 -0.39
C LEU A 64 11.30 -10.91 -1.08
N SER A 65 10.07 -10.74 -0.61
CA SER A 65 8.88 -11.40 -1.17
C SER A 65 8.58 -10.96 -2.60
N PHE A 66 8.89 -9.72 -2.99
CA PHE A 66 8.81 -9.29 -4.39
C PHE A 66 9.82 -10.05 -5.28
N ILE A 67 11.07 -10.23 -4.81
CA ILE A 67 12.09 -10.97 -5.56
C ILE A 67 11.73 -12.44 -5.68
N ILE A 68 11.42 -13.08 -4.53
CA ILE A 68 11.05 -14.50 -4.46
C ILE A 68 9.77 -14.75 -5.28
N GLY A 69 8.77 -13.89 -5.14
CA GLY A 69 7.52 -13.98 -5.90
C GLY A 69 7.73 -13.80 -7.40
N GLY A 70 8.63 -12.88 -7.81
CA GLY A 70 9.06 -12.74 -9.19
C GLY A 70 9.64 -14.03 -9.74
N PHE A 71 10.57 -14.65 -9.01
CA PHE A 71 11.16 -15.93 -9.36
C PHE A 71 10.12 -17.07 -9.40
N LEU A 72 9.30 -17.20 -8.36
CA LEU A 72 8.23 -18.20 -8.28
C LEU A 72 7.19 -18.03 -9.38
N SER A 73 6.98 -16.82 -9.87
CA SER A 73 6.07 -16.54 -10.98
C SER A 73 6.46 -17.20 -12.30
N SER A 74 7.70 -17.67 -12.45
CA SER A 74 8.17 -18.49 -13.58
C SER A 74 7.62 -19.92 -13.53
N TYR A 75 7.40 -20.43 -12.34
CA TYR A 75 7.00 -21.82 -12.10
C TYR A 75 5.52 -21.96 -11.77
N PHE A 76 4.99 -21.05 -10.96
CA PHE A 76 3.62 -21.07 -10.47
C PHE A 76 2.75 -20.01 -11.15
N ASP A 77 1.45 -20.30 -11.28
CA ASP A 77 0.47 -19.31 -11.72
C ASP A 77 0.32 -18.19 -10.66
N ARG A 78 0.19 -16.95 -11.11
CA ARG A 78 0.03 -15.75 -10.24
C ARG A 78 -1.11 -15.88 -9.25
N LYS A 79 -2.15 -16.66 -9.58
CA LYS A 79 -3.28 -16.94 -8.68
C LYS A 79 -2.83 -17.68 -7.41
N TRP A 80 -1.88 -18.62 -7.53
CA TRP A 80 -1.34 -19.33 -6.39
C TRP A 80 -0.49 -18.42 -5.49
N LEU A 81 0.31 -17.54 -6.09
CA LEU A 81 1.10 -16.57 -5.34
C LEU A 81 0.19 -15.55 -4.61
N LEU A 82 -0.90 -15.12 -5.27
CA LEU A 82 -1.91 -14.24 -4.65
C LEU A 82 -2.58 -14.93 -3.45
N ARG A 83 -3.00 -16.19 -3.60
CA ARG A 83 -3.59 -16.98 -2.52
C ARG A 83 -2.60 -17.17 -1.37
N PHE A 84 -1.37 -17.52 -1.68
CA PHE A 84 -0.33 -17.71 -0.67
C PHE A 84 -0.06 -16.40 0.09
N GLY A 85 -0.02 -15.26 -0.61
CA GLY A 85 0.08 -13.95 0.02
C GLY A 85 -1.09 -13.67 0.99
N ILE A 86 -2.34 -13.92 0.57
CA ILE A 86 -3.51 -13.75 1.45
C ILE A 86 -3.47 -14.75 2.63
N THR A 87 -3.03 -15.99 2.41
CA THR A 87 -2.90 -16.98 3.48
C THR A 87 -1.90 -16.56 4.55
N LEU A 88 -0.76 -15.96 4.17
CA LEU A 88 0.17 -15.38 5.14
C LEU A 88 -0.46 -14.27 5.98
N LEU A 89 -1.33 -13.43 5.38
CA LEU A 89 -2.07 -12.42 6.11
C LEU A 89 -3.12 -13.02 7.03
N ILE A 90 -3.81 -14.07 6.62
CA ILE A 90 -4.72 -14.84 7.47
C ILE A 90 -3.96 -15.36 8.69
N LEU A 91 -2.80 -16.01 8.50
CA LEU A 91 -1.96 -16.50 9.59
C LEU A 91 -1.49 -15.37 10.50
N PHE A 92 -1.13 -14.22 9.93
CA PHE A 92 -0.78 -13.02 10.71
C PHE A 92 -1.92 -12.62 11.65
N TYR A 93 -3.16 -12.48 11.15
CA TYR A 93 -4.30 -12.07 12.00
C TYR A 93 -4.71 -13.15 13.00
N ILE A 94 -4.63 -14.44 12.64
CA ILE A 94 -4.83 -15.53 13.60
C ILE A 94 -3.82 -15.40 14.75
N LEU A 95 -2.54 -15.20 14.43
CA LEU A 95 -1.50 -15.08 15.46
C LEU A 95 -1.68 -13.83 16.31
N VAL A 96 -2.03 -12.68 15.73
CA VAL A 96 -2.32 -11.46 16.51
C VAL A 96 -3.47 -11.70 17.48
N LEU A 97 -4.53 -12.42 17.07
CA LEU A 97 -5.68 -12.75 17.93
C LEU A 97 -5.31 -13.78 19.01
N VAL A 98 -4.53 -14.81 18.69
CA VAL A 98 -4.14 -15.89 19.62
C VAL A 98 -3.11 -15.39 20.62
N LEU A 99 -2.10 -14.66 20.16
CA LEU A 99 -1.02 -14.14 21.03
C LEU A 99 -1.51 -13.01 21.94
N ALA A 100 -2.51 -12.28 21.51
CA ALA A 100 -3.14 -11.19 22.26
C ALA A 100 -2.09 -10.29 22.96
N GLU A 101 -2.04 -10.31 24.30
CA GLU A 101 -1.14 -9.46 25.10
C GLU A 101 0.34 -9.83 24.96
N THR A 102 0.69 -11.02 24.45
CA THR A 102 2.07 -11.46 24.22
C THR A 102 2.57 -11.22 22.80
N ALA A 103 1.80 -10.53 21.98
CA ALA A 103 2.14 -10.27 20.57
C ALA A 103 3.48 -9.50 20.41
N ASN A 104 3.83 -8.65 21.37
CA ASN A 104 5.09 -7.92 21.42
C ASN A 104 6.34 -8.82 21.52
N GLN A 105 6.22 -10.05 22.00
CA GLN A 105 7.32 -11.02 22.09
C GLN A 105 7.58 -11.71 20.74
N HIS A 106 6.66 -11.61 19.78
CA HIS A 106 6.68 -12.33 18.50
C HIS A 106 6.73 -11.38 17.29
N LEU A 107 7.27 -10.15 17.47
CA LEU A 107 7.28 -9.12 16.42
C LEU A 107 8.00 -9.56 15.15
N ILE A 108 9.07 -10.36 15.26
CA ILE A 108 9.78 -10.89 14.09
C ILE A 108 8.85 -11.77 13.25
N LEU A 109 8.17 -12.72 13.87
CA LEU A 109 7.26 -13.62 13.18
C LEU A 109 6.08 -12.84 12.55
N LEU A 110 5.49 -11.93 13.31
CA LEU A 110 4.41 -11.07 12.83
C LEU A 110 4.86 -10.19 11.66
N GLY A 111 6.06 -9.58 11.76
CA GLY A 111 6.63 -8.76 10.68
C GLY A 111 6.90 -9.55 9.41
N VAL A 112 7.42 -10.78 9.54
CA VAL A 112 7.67 -11.70 8.40
C VAL A 112 6.37 -12.11 7.72
N LEU A 113 5.34 -12.47 8.47
CA LEU A 113 4.04 -12.86 7.91
C LEU A 113 3.35 -11.68 7.21
N LEU A 114 3.33 -10.51 7.84
CA LEU A 114 2.71 -9.32 7.28
C LEU A 114 3.46 -8.86 6.01
N GLY A 115 4.79 -8.69 6.10
CA GLY A 115 5.61 -8.25 4.97
C GLY A 115 5.59 -9.25 3.81
N GLY A 116 5.69 -10.55 4.12
CA GLY A 116 5.60 -11.65 3.15
C GLY A 116 4.25 -11.66 2.42
N GLY A 117 3.17 -11.58 3.19
CA GLY A 117 1.81 -11.55 2.66
C GLY A 117 1.56 -10.35 1.74
N LEU A 118 1.96 -9.15 2.19
CA LEU A 118 1.84 -7.91 1.41
C LEU A 118 2.65 -7.98 0.10
N GLY A 119 3.91 -8.45 0.17
CA GLY A 119 4.77 -8.53 -1.01
C GLY A 119 4.23 -9.47 -2.07
N LEU A 120 3.84 -10.69 -1.70
CA LEU A 120 3.29 -11.68 -2.64
C LEU A 120 1.92 -11.27 -3.17
N PHE A 121 1.05 -10.70 -2.34
CA PHE A 121 -0.25 -10.20 -2.78
C PHE A 121 -0.10 -9.09 -3.82
N TRP A 122 0.63 -8.01 -3.51
CA TRP A 122 0.74 -6.86 -4.41
C TRP A 122 1.47 -7.20 -5.72
N LEU A 123 2.52 -8.03 -5.66
CA LEU A 123 3.16 -8.52 -6.89
C LEU A 123 2.15 -9.22 -7.78
N SER A 124 1.47 -10.24 -7.22
CA SER A 124 0.54 -11.07 -7.97
C SER A 124 -0.67 -10.28 -8.49
N TYR A 125 -1.21 -9.40 -7.66
CA TYR A 125 -2.33 -8.53 -8.00
C TYR A 125 -2.00 -7.59 -9.15
N ASN A 126 -0.84 -6.92 -9.10
CA ASN A 126 -0.37 -6.03 -10.14
C ASN A 126 -0.15 -6.78 -11.46
N VAL A 127 0.49 -7.97 -11.42
CA VAL A 127 0.71 -8.78 -12.62
C VAL A 127 -0.62 -9.26 -13.20
N LEU A 128 -1.54 -9.79 -12.38
CA LEU A 128 -2.88 -10.22 -12.82
C LEU A 128 -3.68 -9.05 -13.43
N THR A 129 -3.57 -7.86 -12.87
CA THR A 129 -4.20 -6.67 -13.46
C THR A 129 -3.73 -6.45 -14.90
N PHE A 130 -2.42 -6.58 -15.14
CA PHE A 130 -1.88 -6.46 -16.51
C PHE A 130 -2.29 -7.62 -17.44
N GLU A 131 -2.43 -8.84 -16.91
CA GLU A 131 -2.79 -10.02 -17.70
C GLU A 131 -4.30 -10.06 -18.04
N ILE A 132 -5.16 -9.56 -17.15
CA ILE A 132 -6.62 -9.59 -17.30
C ILE A 132 -7.13 -8.36 -18.06
N THR A 133 -6.43 -7.22 -18.00
CA THR A 133 -6.85 -5.97 -18.61
C THR A 133 -6.05 -5.65 -19.88
N GLU A 134 -6.73 -5.07 -20.87
CA GLU A 134 -6.15 -4.42 -22.05
C GLU A 134 -5.93 -2.91 -21.77
N PRO A 135 -5.12 -2.19 -22.54
CA PRO A 135 -4.87 -0.76 -22.31
C PRO A 135 -6.12 0.08 -22.09
N ASN A 136 -7.18 -0.16 -22.88
CA ASN A 136 -8.45 0.57 -22.79
C ASN A 136 -9.26 0.18 -21.54
N THR A 137 -9.39 -1.12 -21.25
CA THR A 137 -10.14 -1.62 -20.08
C THR A 137 -9.40 -1.41 -18.78
N ARG A 138 -8.06 -1.29 -18.80
CA ARG A 138 -7.23 -1.00 -17.62
C ARG A 138 -7.54 0.35 -17.00
N LYS A 139 -7.85 1.37 -17.80
CA LYS A 139 -8.28 2.68 -17.31
C LYS A 139 -9.55 2.56 -16.46
N VAL A 140 -10.53 1.77 -16.97
CA VAL A 140 -11.79 1.50 -16.27
C VAL A 140 -11.54 0.70 -14.98
N PHE A 141 -10.69 -0.34 -15.04
CA PHE A 141 -10.28 -1.12 -13.88
C PHE A 141 -9.69 -0.24 -12.76
N ASN A 142 -8.68 0.56 -13.11
CA ASN A 142 -8.01 1.42 -12.15
C ASN A 142 -8.96 2.47 -11.56
N GLY A 143 -9.91 2.97 -12.35
CA GLY A 143 -10.93 3.90 -11.89
C GLY A 143 -11.86 3.27 -10.83
N TRP A 144 -12.41 2.09 -11.11
CA TRP A 144 -13.26 1.37 -10.15
C TRP A 144 -12.49 0.92 -8.91
N PHE A 145 -11.34 0.31 -9.11
CA PHE A 145 -10.52 -0.16 -8.01
C PHE A 145 -10.09 1.01 -7.11
N GLY A 146 -9.62 2.11 -7.70
CA GLY A 146 -9.23 3.30 -6.94
C GLY A 146 -10.38 3.94 -6.17
N ALA A 147 -11.58 4.03 -6.75
CA ALA A 147 -12.77 4.56 -6.06
C ALA A 147 -13.17 3.68 -4.87
N LEU A 148 -13.23 2.35 -5.08
CA LEU A 148 -13.66 1.41 -4.03
C LEU A 148 -12.62 1.29 -2.90
N THR A 149 -11.32 1.31 -3.22
CA THR A 149 -10.24 1.30 -2.21
C THR A 149 -10.18 2.60 -1.44
N SER A 150 -10.50 3.74 -2.06
CA SER A 150 -10.63 5.01 -1.35
C SER A 150 -11.78 4.97 -0.33
N LEU A 151 -12.93 4.39 -0.69
CA LEU A 151 -14.02 4.16 0.26
C LEU A 151 -13.57 3.24 1.41
N SER A 152 -12.81 2.19 1.09
CA SER A 152 -12.22 1.31 2.12
C SER A 152 -11.33 2.11 3.10
N GLY A 153 -10.47 2.98 2.58
CA GLY A 153 -9.60 3.84 3.37
C GLY A 153 -10.35 4.90 4.20
N MET A 154 -11.55 5.31 3.78
CA MET A 154 -12.41 6.22 4.54
C MET A 154 -13.13 5.49 5.68
N PHE A 155 -13.84 4.41 5.37
CA PHE A 155 -14.73 3.76 6.32
C PHE A 155 -14.05 2.72 7.19
N GLY A 156 -12.97 2.05 6.72
CA GLY A 156 -12.27 1.04 7.49
C GLY A 156 -11.75 1.56 8.84
N PRO A 157 -10.88 2.56 8.87
CA PRO A 157 -10.34 3.10 10.12
C PRO A 157 -11.42 3.77 10.99
N LEU A 158 -12.45 4.37 10.38
CA LEU A 158 -13.56 4.97 11.12
C LEU A 158 -14.36 3.91 11.89
N LEU A 159 -14.69 2.79 11.24
CA LEU A 159 -15.38 1.65 11.86
C LEU A 159 -14.54 1.06 12.99
N SER A 160 -13.25 0.85 12.78
CA SER A 160 -12.37 0.30 13.82
C SER A 160 -12.21 1.23 15.00
N GLY A 161 -12.02 2.53 14.76
CA GLY A 161 -11.99 3.53 15.84
C GLY A 161 -13.28 3.56 16.64
N TRP A 162 -14.43 3.37 15.97
CA TRP A 162 -15.73 3.26 16.62
C TRP A 162 -15.85 1.99 17.48
N PHE A 163 -15.47 0.81 16.94
CA PHE A 163 -15.47 -0.45 17.71
C PHE A 163 -14.58 -0.35 18.94
N ILE A 164 -13.38 0.20 18.81
CA ILE A 164 -12.43 0.30 19.92
C ILE A 164 -12.93 1.29 20.96
N LYS A 165 -13.53 2.42 20.56
CA LYS A 165 -14.14 3.37 21.47
C LYS A 165 -15.29 2.75 22.28
N MET A 166 -16.12 1.90 21.64
CA MET A 166 -17.29 1.29 22.29
C MET A 166 -16.94 0.09 23.16
N PHE A 167 -16.00 -0.75 22.71
CA PHE A 167 -15.72 -2.05 23.33
C PHE A 167 -14.29 -2.13 23.92
N GLN A 168 -13.55 -1.04 23.94
CA GLN A 168 -12.19 -0.97 24.49
C GLN A 168 -11.28 -2.08 23.93
N THR A 169 -10.65 -2.89 24.78
CA THR A 169 -9.74 -3.96 24.33
C THR A 169 -10.43 -4.98 23.41
N ALA A 170 -11.70 -5.33 23.67
CA ALA A 170 -12.46 -6.22 22.80
C ALA A 170 -12.69 -5.62 21.40
N GLY A 171 -12.71 -4.29 21.27
CA GLY A 171 -12.85 -3.60 19.99
C GLY A 171 -11.70 -3.88 19.01
N TYR A 172 -10.48 -4.07 19.50
CA TYR A 172 -9.36 -4.53 18.67
C TYR A 172 -9.58 -5.94 18.14
N LEU A 173 -10.05 -6.85 19.01
CA LEU A 173 -10.35 -8.23 18.61
C LEU A 173 -11.44 -8.27 17.53
N TYR A 174 -12.49 -7.44 17.65
CA TYR A 174 -13.53 -7.33 16.63
C TYR A 174 -12.98 -6.81 15.31
N ALA A 175 -12.18 -5.74 15.33
CA ALA A 175 -11.56 -5.19 14.11
C ALA A 175 -10.67 -6.23 13.41
N PHE A 176 -9.81 -6.93 14.16
CA PHE A 176 -8.92 -7.95 13.60
C PHE A 176 -9.68 -9.18 13.11
N SER A 177 -10.74 -9.61 13.81
CA SER A 177 -11.61 -10.71 13.38
C SER A 177 -12.37 -10.38 12.09
N ILE A 178 -12.87 -9.16 11.94
CA ILE A 178 -13.50 -8.72 10.68
C ILE A 178 -12.49 -8.75 9.55
N SER A 179 -11.27 -8.26 9.77
CA SER A 179 -10.20 -8.31 8.76
C SER A 179 -9.87 -9.75 8.37
N LEU A 180 -9.77 -10.66 9.34
CA LEU A 180 -9.55 -12.09 9.12
C LEU A 180 -10.67 -12.70 8.24
N ILE A 181 -11.93 -12.43 8.56
CA ILE A 181 -13.08 -12.90 7.77
C ILE A 181 -13.03 -12.37 6.34
N LEU A 182 -12.71 -11.10 6.15
CA LEU A 182 -12.57 -10.50 4.82
C LEU A 182 -11.45 -11.16 4.00
N PHE A 183 -10.31 -11.49 4.62
CA PHE A 183 -9.24 -12.23 3.95
C PHE A 183 -9.64 -13.68 3.61
N LEU A 184 -10.38 -14.36 4.48
CA LEU A 184 -10.94 -15.68 4.19
C LEU A 184 -11.91 -15.64 3.00
N ILE A 185 -12.77 -14.63 2.92
CA ILE A 185 -13.65 -14.43 1.77
C ILE A 185 -12.81 -14.11 0.52
N ALA A 186 -11.77 -13.26 0.62
CA ALA A 186 -10.93 -12.89 -0.51
C ALA A 186 -10.17 -14.11 -1.09
N VAL A 187 -9.59 -14.98 -0.23
CA VAL A 187 -8.91 -16.19 -0.70
C VAL A 187 -9.89 -17.17 -1.31
N SER A 188 -11.07 -17.36 -0.73
CA SER A 188 -12.14 -18.21 -1.26
C SER A 188 -12.62 -17.72 -2.63
N CYS A 189 -12.87 -16.42 -2.77
CA CYS A 189 -13.23 -15.81 -4.06
C CYS A 189 -12.12 -15.99 -5.11
N SER A 190 -10.86 -15.98 -4.71
CA SER A 190 -9.74 -16.16 -5.63
C SER A 190 -9.74 -17.52 -6.35
N HIS A 191 -10.45 -18.53 -5.82
CA HIS A 191 -10.57 -19.84 -6.47
C HIS A 191 -11.42 -19.82 -7.75
N PHE A 192 -12.26 -18.83 -7.91
CA PHE A 192 -13.13 -18.66 -9.09
C PHE A 192 -12.44 -18.01 -10.29
N PHE A 193 -11.15 -17.65 -10.21
CA PHE A 193 -10.39 -17.19 -11.37
C PHE A 193 -10.23 -18.31 -12.40
N ILE A 194 -10.67 -18.04 -13.66
CA ILE A 194 -10.67 -18.99 -14.75
C ILE A 194 -9.37 -18.90 -15.55
N ARG A 195 -8.89 -17.70 -15.82
CA ARG A 195 -7.76 -17.48 -16.72
C ARG A 195 -6.46 -18.03 -16.15
N LYS A 196 -5.74 -18.85 -16.94
CA LYS A 196 -4.37 -19.30 -16.61
C LYS A 196 -3.39 -18.16 -16.93
N GLY A 197 -2.50 -17.83 -16.00
CA GLY A 197 -1.44 -16.85 -16.20
C GLY A 197 -0.39 -17.33 -17.21
N TYR A 198 0.23 -16.40 -17.91
CA TYR A 198 1.32 -16.71 -18.83
C TYR A 198 2.62 -16.95 -18.04
N LYS A 199 3.18 -18.15 -18.14
CA LYS A 199 4.47 -18.50 -17.53
C LYS A 199 5.61 -18.00 -18.41
N LYS A 200 6.46 -17.15 -17.86
CA LYS A 200 7.69 -16.67 -18.49
C LYS A 200 8.84 -16.73 -17.52
N LYS A 201 10.04 -17.05 -18.01
CA LYS A 201 11.25 -17.04 -17.20
C LYS A 201 11.54 -15.64 -16.69
N PHE A 202 11.72 -15.50 -15.39
CA PHE A 202 12.05 -14.27 -14.71
C PHE A 202 13.56 -13.98 -14.86
N GLU A 203 13.94 -12.84 -15.39
CA GLU A 203 15.32 -12.46 -15.71
C GLU A 203 15.70 -11.11 -15.11
N LEU A 204 15.67 -11.02 -13.79
CA LEU A 204 15.94 -9.77 -13.07
C LEU A 204 17.32 -9.18 -13.37
N THR A 205 18.36 -10.03 -13.46
CA THR A 205 19.74 -9.60 -13.70
C THR A 205 19.92 -8.88 -15.03
N LYS A 206 19.33 -9.41 -16.10
CA LYS A 206 19.38 -8.76 -17.43
C LYS A 206 18.73 -7.38 -17.42
N LEU A 207 17.62 -7.27 -16.73
CA LEU A 207 16.92 -5.99 -16.62
C LEU A 207 17.69 -4.98 -15.76
N TRP A 208 18.26 -5.42 -14.64
CA TRP A 208 19.10 -4.57 -13.78
C TRP A 208 20.29 -3.97 -14.52
N VAL A 209 21.00 -4.78 -15.30
CA VAL A 209 22.13 -4.30 -16.13
C VAL A 209 21.63 -3.28 -17.18
N LYS A 210 20.54 -3.59 -17.89
CA LYS A 210 19.95 -2.68 -18.89
C LYS A 210 19.44 -1.37 -18.28
N GLN A 211 18.87 -1.44 -17.08
CA GLN A 211 18.35 -0.28 -16.35
C GLN A 211 19.46 0.65 -15.86
N HIS A 212 20.60 0.11 -15.41
CA HIS A 212 21.74 0.91 -14.94
C HIS A 212 22.42 1.70 -16.05
N THR A 213 22.33 1.26 -17.29
CA THR A 213 22.90 1.96 -18.46
C THR A 213 21.99 3.08 -18.98
N GLY A 214 20.68 3.05 -18.70
CA GLY A 214 19.71 4.04 -19.15
C GLY A 214 19.60 5.27 -18.23
N ARG A 215 20.02 6.47 -18.71
CA ARG A 215 19.96 7.74 -17.93
C ARG A 215 18.57 8.03 -17.36
N THR A 216 17.52 7.71 -18.11
CA THR A 216 16.12 7.98 -17.72
C THR A 216 15.65 7.03 -16.63
N TRP A 217 15.97 5.73 -16.74
CA TRP A 217 15.63 4.74 -15.75
C TRP A 217 16.35 4.99 -14.42
N ARG A 218 17.63 5.40 -14.47
CA ARG A 218 18.37 5.76 -13.26
C ARG A 218 17.70 6.90 -12.47
N LYS A 219 17.16 7.91 -13.17
CA LYS A 219 16.38 8.98 -12.51
C LYS A 219 15.10 8.47 -11.85
N LEU A 220 14.38 7.55 -12.52
CA LEU A 220 13.20 6.91 -11.93
C LEU A 220 13.54 6.07 -10.69
N SER A 221 14.63 5.31 -10.75
CA SER A 221 15.11 4.48 -9.63
C SER A 221 15.42 5.33 -8.40
N VAL A 222 16.07 6.47 -8.57
CA VAL A 222 16.27 7.45 -7.48
C VAL A 222 14.93 7.95 -6.97
N GLY A 223 13.96 8.26 -7.84
CA GLY A 223 12.64 8.70 -7.45
C GLY A 223 11.88 7.65 -6.63
N PHE A 224 11.96 6.37 -6.99
CA PHE A 224 11.36 5.26 -6.22
C PHE A 224 12.00 5.11 -4.85
N PHE A 225 13.32 5.19 -4.77
CA PHE A 225 14.05 5.15 -3.51
C PHE A 225 13.65 6.32 -2.60
N LEU A 226 13.63 7.56 -3.12
CA LEU A 226 13.22 8.75 -2.37
C LEU A 226 11.76 8.69 -1.93
N GLN A 227 10.87 8.15 -2.76
CA GLN A 227 9.49 7.87 -2.38
C GLN A 227 9.44 6.94 -1.16
N GLY A 228 10.19 5.83 -1.21
CA GLY A 228 10.29 4.89 -0.10
C GLY A 228 10.88 5.54 1.16
N LEU A 229 11.95 6.30 1.01
CA LEU A 229 12.62 7.01 2.12
C LEU A 229 11.62 7.93 2.85
N ARG A 230 10.77 8.63 2.12
CA ARG A 230 9.71 9.46 2.70
C ARG A 230 8.64 8.63 3.41
N GLU A 231 8.23 7.49 2.84
CA GLU A 231 7.12 6.68 3.35
C GLU A 231 7.50 5.85 4.57
N GLY A 232 8.76 5.45 4.73
CA GLY A 232 9.20 4.44 5.69
C GLY A 232 8.77 4.72 7.13
N VAL A 233 9.20 5.82 7.71
CA VAL A 233 8.84 6.19 9.09
C VAL A 233 7.38 6.67 9.16
N TYR A 234 6.92 7.44 8.17
CA TYR A 234 5.58 8.02 8.20
C TYR A 234 4.45 7.02 8.28
N SER A 235 4.59 5.86 7.67
CA SER A 235 3.51 4.87 7.57
C SER A 235 3.03 4.34 8.93
N PHE A 236 3.88 4.37 9.94
CA PHE A 236 3.54 3.92 11.29
C PHE A 236 3.64 5.03 12.34
N ALA A 237 4.66 5.89 12.23
CA ALA A 237 4.95 6.87 13.27
C ALA A 237 3.81 7.89 13.45
N ILE A 238 3.19 8.35 12.37
CA ILE A 238 2.13 9.34 12.46
C ILE A 238 0.89 8.81 13.20
N ILE A 239 0.53 7.56 12.98
CA ILE A 239 -0.63 6.92 13.63
C ILE A 239 -0.35 6.72 15.13
N ILE A 240 0.85 6.26 15.46
CA ILE A 240 1.28 6.13 16.86
C ILE A 240 1.34 7.50 17.52
N TYR A 241 1.86 8.52 16.83
CA TYR A 241 1.95 9.88 17.34
C TYR A 241 0.57 10.48 17.65
N ILE A 242 -0.42 10.29 16.75
CA ILE A 242 -1.81 10.70 17.00
C ILE A 242 -2.35 10.01 18.25
N PHE A 243 -2.10 8.70 18.40
CA PHE A 243 -2.52 7.97 19.58
C PHE A 243 -1.85 8.48 20.86
N VAL A 244 -0.54 8.71 20.84
CA VAL A 244 0.21 9.22 22.01
C VAL A 244 -0.31 10.59 22.45
N LEU A 245 -0.63 11.48 21.51
CA LEU A 245 -1.16 12.82 21.80
C LEU A 245 -2.59 12.81 22.32
N THR A 246 -3.45 11.93 21.78
CA THR A 246 -4.89 12.01 22.03
C THR A 246 -5.40 10.95 22.99
N GLN A 247 -4.64 9.87 23.19
CA GLN A 247 -5.04 8.67 23.93
C GLN A 247 -6.41 8.14 23.51
N ASN A 248 -6.78 8.36 22.24
CA ASN A 248 -8.13 8.08 21.75
C ASN A 248 -8.08 7.52 20.31
N GLU A 249 -8.44 6.26 20.17
CA GLU A 249 -8.46 5.55 18.88
C GLU A 249 -9.54 6.08 17.92
N TRP A 250 -10.61 6.67 18.44
CA TRP A 250 -11.60 7.35 17.61
C TRP A 250 -11.00 8.51 16.82
N THR A 251 -10.06 9.23 17.42
CA THR A 251 -9.34 10.31 16.73
C THR A 251 -8.52 9.77 15.55
N ILE A 252 -7.94 8.57 15.66
CA ILE A 252 -7.25 7.92 14.54
C ILE A 252 -8.24 7.62 13.42
N GLY A 253 -9.41 7.09 13.76
CA GLY A 253 -10.48 6.80 12.80
C GLY A 253 -10.94 8.05 12.04
N THR A 254 -11.26 9.12 12.76
CA THR A 254 -11.71 10.40 12.16
C THR A 254 -10.61 11.10 11.36
N TYR A 255 -9.37 11.07 11.85
CA TYR A 255 -8.19 11.56 11.13
C TYR A 255 -8.03 10.83 9.80
N SER A 256 -8.03 9.50 9.81
CA SER A 256 -7.87 8.67 8.62
C SER A 256 -9.01 8.86 7.62
N PHE A 257 -10.25 9.00 8.11
CA PHE A 257 -11.41 9.35 7.28
C PHE A 257 -11.21 10.69 6.58
N PHE A 258 -10.85 11.73 7.33
CA PHE A 258 -10.61 13.07 6.79
C PHE A 258 -9.48 13.05 5.74
N GLN A 259 -8.36 12.38 6.05
CA GLN A 259 -7.23 12.23 5.14
C GLN A 259 -7.63 11.52 3.85
N ALA A 260 -8.37 10.40 3.95
CA ALA A 260 -8.82 9.63 2.79
C ALA A 260 -9.82 10.42 1.94
N LEU A 261 -10.74 11.18 2.55
CA LEU A 261 -11.69 12.05 1.86
C LEU A 261 -10.98 13.15 1.06
N CYS A 262 -10.07 13.87 1.69
CA CYS A 262 -9.27 14.91 1.03
C CYS A 262 -8.41 14.34 -0.10
N SER A 263 -7.79 13.16 0.13
CA SER A 263 -7.02 12.46 -0.88
C SER A 263 -7.89 12.04 -2.07
N PHE A 264 -9.07 11.48 -1.83
CA PHE A 264 -10.00 11.09 -2.88
C PHE A 264 -10.37 12.27 -3.79
N ILE A 265 -10.72 13.41 -3.19
CA ILE A 265 -11.04 14.65 -3.93
C ILE A 265 -9.83 15.09 -4.77
N THR A 266 -8.63 15.09 -4.16
CA THR A 266 -7.41 15.52 -4.86
C THR A 266 -7.03 14.56 -5.98
N TYR A 267 -7.09 13.23 -5.77
CA TYR A 267 -6.85 12.24 -6.82
C TYR A 267 -7.79 12.43 -8.01
N TYR A 268 -9.07 12.68 -7.74
CA TYR A 268 -10.06 12.94 -8.78
C TYR A 268 -9.75 14.21 -9.58
N LEU A 269 -9.44 15.31 -8.88
CA LEU A 269 -9.13 16.60 -9.53
C LEU A 269 -7.82 16.53 -10.33
N VAL A 270 -6.76 15.98 -9.75
CA VAL A 270 -5.44 15.86 -10.40
C VAL A 270 -5.51 14.88 -11.57
N GLY A 271 -6.16 13.72 -11.39
CA GLY A 271 -6.31 12.72 -12.45
C GLY A 271 -7.06 13.23 -13.69
N ASN A 272 -8.08 14.08 -13.50
CA ASN A 272 -8.89 14.60 -14.60
C ASN A 272 -8.39 15.91 -15.20
N LYS A 273 -7.81 16.82 -14.40
CA LYS A 273 -7.46 18.17 -14.83
C LYS A 273 -5.98 18.38 -15.13
N LEU A 274 -5.07 17.57 -14.56
CA LEU A 274 -3.64 17.77 -14.71
C LEU A 274 -3.15 17.32 -16.09
N LYS A 275 -2.65 18.26 -16.87
CA LYS A 275 -2.09 17.99 -18.21
C LYS A 275 -0.59 17.68 -18.12
N LYS A 276 -0.07 16.88 -19.07
CA LYS A 276 1.35 16.41 -19.07
C LYS A 276 2.38 17.55 -18.99
N HIS A 277 2.12 18.70 -19.60
CA HIS A 277 3.07 19.82 -19.58
C HIS A 277 3.21 20.47 -18.20
N HIS A 278 2.24 20.27 -17.28
CA HIS A 278 2.31 20.76 -15.90
C HIS A 278 2.87 19.73 -14.89
N PHE A 279 3.28 18.53 -15.34
CA PHE A 279 3.77 17.47 -14.44
C PHE A 279 4.94 17.92 -13.55
N LYS A 280 5.91 18.67 -14.11
CA LYS A 280 7.07 19.18 -13.35
C LYS A 280 6.63 20.15 -12.24
N GLN A 281 5.71 21.06 -12.57
CA GLN A 281 5.16 22.04 -11.62
C GLN A 281 4.36 21.33 -10.51
N ALA A 282 3.53 20.35 -10.87
CA ALA A 282 2.76 19.58 -9.91
C ALA A 282 3.66 18.81 -8.93
N ILE A 283 4.74 18.15 -9.42
CA ILE A 283 5.72 17.46 -8.59
C ILE A 283 6.42 18.45 -7.64
N PHE A 284 6.79 19.63 -8.13
CA PHE A 284 7.45 20.65 -7.31
C PHE A 284 6.53 21.19 -6.21
N ILE A 285 5.30 21.59 -6.56
CA ILE A 285 4.30 22.10 -5.60
C ILE A 285 3.95 21.00 -4.59
N GLY A 286 3.70 19.78 -5.07
CA GLY A 286 3.42 18.64 -4.20
C GLY A 286 4.57 18.36 -3.24
N GLY A 287 5.82 18.42 -3.71
CA GLY A 287 7.01 18.28 -2.87
C GLY A 287 7.11 19.36 -1.79
N MET A 288 6.83 20.62 -2.13
CA MET A 288 6.80 21.72 -1.15
C MET A 288 5.73 21.50 -0.08
N LEU A 289 4.51 21.10 -0.47
CA LEU A 289 3.42 20.82 0.47
C LEU A 289 3.77 19.67 1.42
N LEU A 290 4.40 18.60 0.89
CA LEU A 290 4.84 17.48 1.69
C LEU A 290 5.95 17.88 2.67
N SER A 291 6.88 18.73 2.27
CA SER A 291 7.93 19.27 3.15
C SER A 291 7.34 20.16 4.24
N LEU A 292 6.43 21.06 3.87
CA LEU A 292 5.74 21.93 4.84
C LEU A 292 4.95 21.11 5.87
N ALA A 293 4.31 20.01 5.43
CA ALA A 293 3.59 19.13 6.34
C ALA A 293 4.51 18.55 7.43
N ILE A 294 5.76 18.19 7.08
CA ILE A 294 6.73 17.66 8.06
C ILE A 294 7.05 18.72 9.11
N PHE A 295 7.33 19.95 8.69
CA PHE A 295 7.61 21.04 9.62
C PHE A 295 6.47 21.28 10.62
N LEU A 296 5.22 21.16 10.18
CA LEU A 296 4.07 21.33 11.08
C LEU A 296 4.06 20.33 12.24
N ILE A 297 4.44 19.07 11.99
CA ILE A 297 4.45 18.04 13.04
C ILE A 297 5.63 18.23 14.00
N ILE A 298 6.79 18.64 13.51
CA ILE A 298 7.98 18.83 14.33
C ILE A 298 7.77 19.96 15.37
N PHE A 299 7.10 21.04 14.96
CA PHE A 299 7.02 22.24 15.79
C PHE A 299 5.70 22.40 16.54
N GLN A 300 4.68 21.58 16.26
CA GLN A 300 3.34 21.78 16.83
C GLN A 300 2.71 20.46 17.30
N THR A 301 2.26 20.45 18.55
CA THR A 301 1.69 19.26 19.23
C THR A 301 0.16 19.28 19.37
N LYS A 302 -0.54 20.32 18.85
CA LYS A 302 -2.00 20.43 18.97
C LYS A 302 -2.70 19.56 17.93
N VAL A 303 -3.83 18.94 18.28
CA VAL A 303 -4.64 18.06 17.40
C VAL A 303 -5.06 18.76 16.10
N SER A 304 -5.33 20.07 16.13
CA SER A 304 -5.68 20.85 14.93
C SER A 304 -4.58 20.82 13.85
N TYR A 305 -3.31 20.80 14.25
CA TYR A 305 -2.20 20.71 13.28
C TYR A 305 -2.07 19.33 12.65
N LEU A 306 -2.56 18.27 13.32
CA LEU A 306 -2.66 16.92 12.71
C LEU A 306 -3.62 16.92 11.52
N TYR A 307 -4.78 17.57 11.63
CA TYR A 307 -5.73 17.70 10.53
C TYR A 307 -5.19 18.59 9.39
N LEU A 308 -4.46 19.66 9.73
CA LEU A 308 -3.77 20.47 8.73
C LEU A 308 -2.67 19.67 8.00
N TYR A 309 -1.91 18.87 8.75
CA TYR A 309 -0.96 17.91 8.19
C TYR A 309 -1.64 16.92 7.24
N ALA A 310 -2.77 16.31 7.66
CA ALA A 310 -3.55 15.41 6.82
C ALA A 310 -3.98 16.10 5.51
N LEU A 311 -4.43 17.34 5.58
CA LEU A 311 -4.83 18.13 4.41
C LEU A 311 -3.65 18.35 3.44
N LEU A 312 -2.50 18.79 3.96
CA LEU A 312 -1.31 19.05 3.14
C LEU A 312 -0.79 17.78 2.46
N ILE A 313 -0.76 16.66 3.18
CA ILE A 313 -0.36 15.36 2.60
C ILE A 313 -1.37 14.89 1.56
N SER A 314 -2.66 15.03 1.86
CA SER A 314 -3.74 14.62 0.94
C SER A 314 -3.75 15.40 -0.37
N ILE A 315 -3.22 16.60 -0.39
CA ILE A 315 -3.04 17.40 -1.60
C ILE A 315 -1.67 17.13 -2.23
N GLY A 316 -0.61 17.17 -1.43
CA GLY A 316 0.77 17.08 -1.92
C GLY A 316 1.10 15.71 -2.51
N TYR A 317 0.64 14.62 -1.89
CA TYR A 317 0.98 13.28 -2.34
C TYR A 317 0.43 12.91 -3.71
N PRO A 318 -0.85 13.14 -4.04
CA PRO A 318 -1.37 12.90 -5.40
C PRO A 318 -0.70 13.79 -6.47
N LEU A 319 -0.34 15.04 -6.13
CA LEU A 319 0.37 15.95 -7.04
C LEU A 319 1.76 15.42 -7.43
N VAL A 320 2.41 14.67 -6.56
CA VAL A 320 3.69 14.00 -6.85
C VAL A 320 3.45 12.65 -7.53
N LEU A 321 2.58 11.82 -6.95
CA LEU A 321 2.47 10.40 -7.32
C LEU A 321 1.88 10.19 -8.71
N ILE A 322 0.80 10.91 -9.07
CA ILE A 322 0.14 10.74 -10.37
C ILE A 322 1.08 11.05 -11.54
N PRO A 323 1.75 12.22 -11.59
CA PRO A 323 2.71 12.50 -12.64
C PRO A 323 3.88 11.51 -12.67
N PHE A 324 4.40 11.13 -11.49
CA PHE A 324 5.53 10.21 -11.39
C PHE A 324 5.20 8.81 -11.92
N LEU A 325 4.05 8.24 -11.55
CA LEU A 325 3.58 6.97 -12.08
C LEU A 325 3.29 7.05 -13.60
N SER A 326 2.68 8.15 -14.04
CA SER A 326 2.39 8.37 -15.47
C SER A 326 3.68 8.38 -16.32
N LEU A 327 4.71 9.10 -15.84
CA LEU A 327 6.03 9.12 -16.50
C LEU A 327 6.70 7.73 -16.48
N THR A 328 6.56 7.00 -15.39
CA THR A 328 7.07 5.63 -15.26
C THR A 328 6.46 4.70 -16.31
N TYR A 329 5.14 4.71 -16.42
CA TYR A 329 4.43 3.88 -17.42
C TYR A 329 4.73 4.30 -18.85
N ASP A 330 4.88 5.60 -19.12
CA ASP A 330 5.28 6.11 -20.44
C ASP A 330 6.68 5.59 -20.84
N ILE A 331 7.61 5.50 -19.88
CA ILE A 331 8.98 5.01 -20.13
C ILE A 331 8.97 3.50 -20.35
N ILE A 332 8.29 2.73 -19.51
CA ILE A 332 8.16 1.28 -19.68
C ILE A 332 7.46 0.96 -21.01
N GLY A 333 6.44 1.74 -21.39
CA GLY A 333 5.72 1.52 -22.65
C GLY A 333 6.52 1.82 -23.92
N LYS A 334 7.55 2.66 -23.85
CA LYS A 334 8.47 2.96 -24.97
C LYS A 334 9.57 1.91 -25.15
N GLU A 335 9.84 1.11 -24.14
CA GLU A 335 10.84 0.03 -24.24
C GLU A 335 10.31 -1.11 -25.10
N LYS A 336 11.11 -1.55 -26.10
CA LYS A 336 10.74 -2.63 -27.04
C LYS A 336 10.29 -3.92 -26.33
N ASP A 337 10.86 -4.19 -25.16
CA ASP A 337 10.59 -5.38 -24.35
C ASP A 337 9.71 -5.09 -23.11
N GLY A 338 9.17 -3.88 -22.96
CA GLY A 338 8.42 -3.47 -21.76
C GLY A 338 7.19 -4.32 -21.48
N ALA A 339 6.54 -4.82 -22.55
CA ALA A 339 5.39 -5.73 -22.42
C ALA A 339 5.80 -7.13 -21.94
N THR A 340 7.01 -7.57 -22.27
CA THR A 340 7.52 -8.92 -21.98
C THR A 340 8.19 -9.02 -20.61
N HIS A 341 8.76 -7.93 -20.07
CA HIS A 341 9.45 -7.87 -18.78
C HIS A 341 8.69 -7.09 -17.70
N ARG A 342 7.35 -7.19 -17.71
CA ARG A 342 6.49 -6.44 -16.76
C ARG A 342 6.72 -6.83 -15.32
N VAL A 343 6.92 -8.13 -15.05
CA VAL A 343 7.16 -8.65 -13.69
C VAL A 343 8.45 -8.08 -13.14
N GLU A 344 9.50 -8.08 -13.96
CA GLU A 344 10.82 -7.57 -13.59
C GLU A 344 10.80 -6.07 -13.31
N TYR A 345 10.07 -5.28 -14.09
CA TYR A 345 9.90 -3.84 -13.85
C TYR A 345 9.14 -3.58 -12.53
N LEU A 346 8.08 -4.33 -12.25
CA LEU A 346 7.35 -4.23 -10.99
C LEU A 346 8.22 -4.62 -9.80
N VAL A 347 8.94 -5.74 -9.90
CA VAL A 347 9.86 -6.20 -8.85
C VAL A 347 10.95 -5.16 -8.59
N SER A 348 11.57 -4.61 -9.65
CA SER A 348 12.63 -3.59 -9.51
C SER A 348 12.10 -2.31 -8.85
N ARG A 349 10.90 -1.84 -9.23
CA ARG A 349 10.24 -0.68 -8.61
C ARG A 349 10.01 -0.91 -7.12
N ASP A 350 9.33 -2.00 -6.79
CA ASP A 350 8.92 -2.27 -5.41
C ASP A 350 10.10 -2.63 -4.52
N PHE A 351 11.16 -3.24 -5.08
CA PHE A 351 12.45 -3.40 -4.39
C PHE A 351 13.02 -2.04 -3.96
N LEU A 352 13.13 -1.08 -4.89
CA LEU A 352 13.68 0.24 -4.60
C LEU A 352 12.84 1.04 -3.60
N VAL A 353 11.50 0.97 -3.70
CA VAL A 353 10.60 1.62 -2.74
C VAL A 353 10.78 1.02 -1.35
N ASN A 354 10.81 -0.32 -1.21
CA ASN A 354 10.96 -0.96 0.10
C ASN A 354 12.39 -0.80 0.65
N PHE A 355 13.40 -0.75 -0.21
CA PHE A 355 14.76 -0.41 0.20
C PHE A 355 14.84 1.02 0.76
N GLY A 356 14.16 1.99 0.13
CA GLY A 356 14.04 3.35 0.65
C GLY A 356 13.30 3.40 2.00
N ARG A 357 12.20 2.65 2.14
CA ARG A 357 11.45 2.54 3.41
C ARG A 357 12.31 1.96 4.52
N LEU A 358 13.03 0.88 4.24
CA LEU A 358 13.95 0.26 5.19
C LEU A 358 15.07 1.23 5.60
N SER A 359 15.69 1.93 4.65
CA SER A 359 16.71 2.94 4.91
C SER A 359 16.19 4.05 5.83
N SER A 360 14.96 4.54 5.59
CA SER A 360 14.31 5.53 6.45
C SER A 360 14.15 5.05 7.90
N VAL A 361 13.72 3.81 8.07
CA VAL A 361 13.56 3.20 9.40
C VAL A 361 14.90 3.01 10.11
N LEU A 362 15.94 2.56 9.39
CA LEU A 362 17.30 2.42 9.95
C LEU A 362 17.86 3.77 10.39
N ILE A 363 17.70 4.82 9.58
CA ILE A 363 18.08 6.19 9.95
C ILE A 363 17.31 6.63 11.21
N PHE A 364 16.01 6.37 11.29
CA PHE A 364 15.19 6.72 12.45
C PHE A 364 15.68 6.00 13.73
N ILE A 365 16.03 4.71 13.65
CA ILE A 365 16.60 3.95 14.77
C ILE A 365 17.91 4.60 15.24
N LEU A 366 18.81 4.96 14.31
CA LEU A 366 20.09 5.60 14.64
C LEU A 366 19.92 6.97 15.32
N PHE A 367 18.82 7.68 15.07
CA PHE A 367 18.53 8.94 15.76
C PHE A 367 17.91 8.76 17.15
N LEU A 368 17.35 7.58 17.44
CA LEU A 368 16.73 7.28 18.73
C LEU A 368 17.68 6.56 19.70
N SER A 369 18.74 5.91 19.17
CA SER A 369 19.80 5.25 19.95
C SER A 369 20.87 6.26 20.39
#